data_3a16ce0e643a7aa7c8d06ef0a299fb96
#
_entry.id   3a16ce0e643a7aa7c8d06ef0a299fb96
#
_cell.length_a   1.000
_cell.length_b   1.000
_cell.length_c   1.000
_cell.angle_alpha   90.00
_cell.angle_beta   90.00
_cell.angle_gamma   90.00
#
_symmetry.space_group_name_H-M   'P 1'
#
loop_
_entity.id
_entity.type
_entity.pdbx_description
1 polymer ?
#
loop_
_entity_poly.entity_id
_entity_poly.type
_entity_poly.pdbx_seq_one_letter_code
_entity_poly.pdbx_strand_id
1 'polypeptide(L)'
;MKRLALVTLAAVLFSNAPFAQEKTVSADEIRIKQLERAWNQAEAKQEVKEVSSLLADTLVYTDYDGSFMNKSEYMKWVAAPLQKADHLYDEGLSVQVYGNAAVATGIYRETGTNKGRRYTIRSRFTDTWIKRNDAWLCVASHSTLIPSK
;
A
#
# COMPACT_ATOMS: atom_id res chain seq x y z
N MET A 1 69.17 -4.68 -45.22
CA MET A 1 67.69 -4.98 -45.32
C MET A 1 67.14 -4.99 -43.90
N LYS A 2 66.45 -3.89 -43.51
CA LYS A 2 65.83 -3.73 -42.15
C LYS A 2 64.36 -4.10 -42.29
N ARG A 3 63.95 -5.18 -41.58
CA ARG A 3 62.54 -5.55 -41.55
C ARG A 3 61.84 -4.76 -40.42
N LEU A 4 60.86 -3.95 -40.78
CA LEU A 4 60.00 -3.18 -39.87
C LEU A 4 58.86 -4.10 -39.45
N ALA A 5 58.76 -4.42 -38.14
CA ALA A 5 57.65 -5.17 -37.58
C ALA A 5 56.54 -4.19 -37.18
N LEU A 6 55.41 -4.34 -37.83
CA LEU A 6 54.20 -3.55 -37.52
C LEU A 6 53.46 -4.24 -36.34
N VAL A 7 53.43 -3.58 -35.18
CA VAL A 7 52.65 -4.04 -34.02
C VAL A 7 51.27 -3.37 -34.08
N THR A 8 50.25 -4.15 -34.40
CA THR A 8 48.86 -3.74 -34.36
C THR A 8 48.34 -3.84 -32.92
N LEU A 9 48.07 -2.69 -32.29
CA LEU A 9 47.44 -2.58 -30.97
C LEU A 9 45.91 -2.70 -31.14
N ALA A 10 45.35 -3.83 -30.75
CA ALA A 10 43.90 -4.02 -30.73
C ALA A 10 43.32 -3.36 -29.46
N ALA A 11 42.60 -2.27 -29.61
CA ALA A 11 41.83 -1.62 -28.51
C ALA A 11 40.56 -2.42 -28.25
N VAL A 12 40.51 -3.11 -27.11
CA VAL A 12 39.29 -3.78 -26.61
C VAL A 12 38.40 -2.71 -25.93
N LEU A 13 37.35 -2.31 -26.62
CA LEU A 13 36.33 -1.44 -26.05
C LEU A 13 35.42 -2.26 -25.10
N PHE A 14 35.64 -2.12 -23.80
CA PHE A 14 34.68 -2.59 -22.78
C PHE A 14 33.46 -1.70 -22.83
N SER A 15 32.38 -2.13 -23.45
CA SER A 15 31.08 -1.50 -23.34
C SER A 15 30.52 -1.80 -21.95
N ASN A 16 30.58 -0.80 -21.04
CA ASN A 16 29.84 -0.81 -19.78
C ASN A 16 28.35 -0.60 -20.09
N ALA A 17 27.63 -1.67 -20.40
CA ALA A 17 26.18 -1.64 -20.39
C ALA A 17 25.72 -1.48 -18.91
N PRO A 18 24.89 -0.48 -18.58
CA PRO A 18 24.33 -0.39 -17.23
C PRO A 18 23.47 -1.64 -17.02
N PHE A 19 23.88 -2.52 -16.12
CA PHE A 19 23.00 -3.56 -15.60
C PHE A 19 21.83 -2.84 -14.92
N ALA A 20 20.64 -2.96 -15.49
CA ALA A 20 19.43 -2.55 -14.80
C ALA A 20 19.34 -3.37 -13.50
N GLN A 21 19.58 -2.71 -12.37
CA GLN A 21 19.49 -3.34 -11.05
C GLN A 21 18.03 -3.73 -10.85
N GLU A 22 17.74 -5.01 -10.89
CA GLU A 22 16.42 -5.53 -10.58
C GLU A 22 16.04 -5.06 -9.16
N LYS A 23 14.96 -4.28 -9.03
CA LYS A 23 14.52 -3.73 -7.75
C LYS A 23 14.07 -4.89 -6.87
N THR A 24 14.95 -5.35 -5.98
CA THR A 24 14.61 -6.38 -4.99
C THR A 24 13.54 -5.82 -4.03
N VAL A 25 12.42 -6.55 -3.91
CA VAL A 25 11.34 -6.19 -2.98
C VAL A 25 11.86 -6.33 -1.54
N SER A 26 11.77 -5.28 -0.75
CA SER A 26 12.25 -5.29 0.62
C SER A 26 11.33 -6.08 1.56
N ALA A 27 11.88 -6.59 2.67
CA ALA A 27 11.10 -7.25 3.71
C ALA A 27 10.01 -6.33 4.29
N ASP A 28 10.30 -5.04 4.45
CA ASP A 28 9.35 -4.04 4.93
C ASP A 28 8.23 -3.79 3.91
N GLU A 29 8.53 -3.77 2.60
CA GLU A 29 7.49 -3.69 1.55
C GLU A 29 6.54 -4.89 1.62
N ILE A 30 7.07 -6.10 1.75
CA ILE A 30 6.27 -7.32 1.91
C ILE A 30 5.41 -7.23 3.16
N ARG A 31 6.01 -6.78 4.27
CA ARG A 31 5.30 -6.65 5.55
C ARG A 31 4.13 -5.68 5.47
N ILE A 32 4.31 -4.50 4.89
CA ILE A 32 3.24 -3.51 4.75
C ILE A 32 2.12 -4.04 3.85
N LYS A 33 2.45 -4.70 2.74
CA LYS A 33 1.42 -5.37 1.91
C LYS A 33 0.61 -6.42 2.67
N GLN A 34 1.23 -7.11 3.64
CA GLN A 34 0.51 -8.05 4.51
C GLN A 34 -0.41 -7.31 5.49
N LEU A 35 0.05 -6.17 6.04
CA LEU A 35 -0.73 -5.35 6.97
C LEU A 35 -1.96 -4.72 6.29
N GLU A 36 -1.82 -4.22 5.06
CA GLU A 36 -2.96 -3.73 4.26
C GLU A 36 -4.03 -4.82 4.07
N ARG A 37 -3.61 -6.03 3.68
CA ARG A 37 -4.54 -7.15 3.53
C ARG A 37 -5.18 -7.57 4.85
N ALA A 38 -4.41 -7.54 5.94
CA ALA A 38 -4.93 -7.84 7.28
C ALA A 38 -5.98 -6.79 7.71
N TRP A 39 -5.74 -5.51 7.39
CA TRP A 39 -6.69 -4.44 7.65
C TRP A 39 -8.02 -4.71 6.95
N ASN A 40 -8.00 -4.90 5.63
CA ASN A 40 -9.21 -5.19 4.86
C ASN A 40 -9.97 -6.42 5.39
N GLN A 41 -9.25 -7.49 5.77
CA GLN A 41 -9.87 -8.70 6.32
C GLN A 41 -10.53 -8.47 7.68
N ALA A 42 -9.83 -7.74 8.56
CA ALA A 42 -10.34 -7.43 9.91
C ALA A 42 -11.54 -6.47 9.83
N GLU A 43 -11.49 -5.48 8.95
CA GLU A 43 -12.59 -4.54 8.72
C GLU A 43 -13.84 -5.24 8.18
N ALA A 44 -13.71 -6.09 7.16
CA ALA A 44 -14.82 -6.88 6.62
C ALA A 44 -15.52 -7.75 7.67
N LYS A 45 -14.78 -8.19 8.69
CA LYS A 45 -15.29 -9.01 9.79
C LYS A 45 -15.68 -8.18 11.02
N GLN A 46 -15.48 -6.86 10.99
CA GLN A 46 -15.69 -5.95 12.12
C GLN A 46 -14.85 -6.34 13.36
N GLU A 47 -13.65 -6.87 13.13
CA GLU A 47 -12.67 -7.24 14.16
C GLU A 47 -11.95 -5.96 14.67
N VAL A 48 -12.65 -5.15 15.47
CA VAL A 48 -12.23 -3.81 15.91
C VAL A 48 -10.85 -3.80 16.58
N LYS A 49 -10.51 -4.83 17.36
CA LYS A 49 -9.22 -4.93 18.07
C LYS A 49 -8.08 -5.14 17.08
N GLU A 50 -8.30 -5.99 16.10
CA GLU A 50 -7.34 -6.30 15.04
C GLU A 50 -7.08 -5.05 14.19
N VAL A 51 -8.13 -4.36 13.74
CA VAL A 51 -7.98 -3.07 13.02
C VAL A 51 -7.24 -2.06 13.89
N SER A 52 -7.64 -1.90 15.17
CA SER A 52 -7.00 -0.95 16.08
C SER A 52 -5.50 -1.22 16.28
N SER A 53 -5.06 -2.48 16.23
CA SER A 53 -3.65 -2.85 16.40
C SER A 53 -2.75 -2.42 15.24
N LEU A 54 -3.32 -2.18 14.07
CA LEU A 54 -2.62 -1.74 12.85
C LEU A 54 -2.43 -0.23 12.80
N LEU A 55 -3.14 0.52 13.62
CA LEU A 55 -3.28 1.97 13.54
C LEU A 55 -2.58 2.67 14.71
N ALA A 56 -1.88 3.75 14.41
CA ALA A 56 -1.32 4.61 15.45
C ALA A 56 -2.44 5.35 16.21
N ASP A 57 -2.19 5.71 17.48
CA ASP A 57 -3.15 6.49 18.26
C ASP A 57 -3.38 7.90 17.70
N THR A 58 -2.42 8.38 16.91
CA THR A 58 -2.47 9.66 16.19
C THR A 58 -3.02 9.54 14.77
N LEU A 59 -3.75 8.48 14.45
CA LEU A 59 -4.32 8.26 13.11
C LEU A 59 -5.11 9.48 12.64
N VAL A 60 -4.86 9.85 11.38
CA VAL A 60 -5.68 10.78 10.58
C VAL A 60 -6.31 9.99 9.45
N TYR A 61 -7.62 9.86 9.46
CA TYR A 61 -8.36 9.11 8.44
C TYR A 61 -9.31 10.03 7.68
N THR A 62 -9.18 10.07 6.36
CA THR A 62 -10.11 10.79 5.47
C THR A 62 -10.72 9.80 4.50
N ASP A 63 -12.04 9.61 4.60
CA ASP A 63 -12.76 8.67 3.75
C ASP A 63 -13.07 9.26 2.36
N TYR A 64 -13.51 8.41 1.45
CA TYR A 64 -13.80 8.76 0.05
C TYR A 64 -14.92 9.79 -0.11
N ASP A 65 -15.77 9.99 0.89
CA ASP A 65 -16.83 11.00 0.91
C ASP A 65 -16.40 12.33 1.55
N GLY A 66 -15.14 12.43 2.00
CA GLY A 66 -14.56 13.57 2.69
C GLY A 66 -14.76 13.55 4.20
N SER A 67 -15.37 12.52 4.77
CA SER A 67 -15.45 12.35 6.22
C SER A 67 -14.05 12.28 6.83
N PHE A 68 -13.87 13.00 7.93
CA PHE A 68 -12.59 13.04 8.66
C PHE A 68 -12.76 12.40 10.03
N MET A 69 -11.88 11.47 10.38
CA MET A 69 -11.96 10.71 11.63
C MET A 69 -10.58 10.57 12.27
N ASN A 70 -10.54 10.66 13.60
CA ASN A 70 -9.43 10.13 14.39
C ASN A 70 -9.61 8.62 14.63
N LYS A 71 -8.60 7.97 15.25
CA LYS A 71 -8.65 6.52 15.52
C LYS A 71 -9.90 6.09 16.29
N SER A 72 -10.30 6.83 17.33
CA SER A 72 -11.47 6.48 18.15
C SER A 72 -12.78 6.53 17.36
N GLU A 73 -12.92 7.54 16.49
CA GLU A 73 -14.08 7.69 15.62
C GLU A 73 -14.11 6.61 14.54
N TYR A 74 -12.97 6.32 13.94
CA TYR A 74 -12.84 5.23 12.97
C TYR A 74 -13.15 3.86 13.58
N MET A 75 -12.70 3.58 14.82
CA MET A 75 -13.05 2.32 15.50
C MET A 75 -14.56 2.21 15.78
N LYS A 76 -15.24 3.30 16.09
CA LYS A 76 -16.70 3.33 16.22
C LYS A 76 -17.38 3.04 14.88
N TRP A 77 -16.83 3.60 13.80
CA TRP A 77 -17.32 3.34 12.45
C TRP A 77 -17.18 1.87 12.06
N VAL A 78 -16.00 1.25 12.29
CA VAL A 78 -15.75 -0.18 12.05
C VAL A 78 -16.69 -1.06 12.85
N ALA A 79 -17.00 -0.68 14.11
CA ALA A 79 -17.92 -1.42 14.97
C ALA A 79 -19.39 -1.29 14.56
N ALA A 80 -19.73 -0.30 13.72
CA ALA A 80 -21.13 -0.01 13.40
C ALA A 80 -21.71 -1.06 12.42
N PRO A 81 -22.90 -1.62 12.69
CA PRO A 81 -23.51 -2.67 11.87
C PRO A 81 -24.16 -2.11 10.58
N LEU A 82 -23.61 -1.03 10.02
CA LEU A 82 -24.28 -0.25 8.98
C LEU A 82 -24.31 -0.95 7.62
N GLN A 83 -23.30 -1.71 7.29
CA GLN A 83 -23.20 -2.47 6.04
C GLN A 83 -22.36 -3.72 6.27
N LYS A 84 -22.81 -4.83 5.75
CA LYS A 84 -21.99 -6.03 5.71
C LYS A 84 -21.33 -6.11 4.33
N ALA A 85 -20.05 -5.84 4.30
CA ALA A 85 -19.26 -6.10 3.11
C ALA A 85 -19.18 -7.62 2.87
N ASP A 86 -19.42 -8.05 1.63
CA ASP A 86 -19.20 -9.43 1.23
C ASP A 86 -17.71 -9.67 0.94
N HIS A 87 -17.08 -8.69 0.31
CA HIS A 87 -15.65 -8.71 -0.04
C HIS A 87 -15.03 -7.33 0.08
N LEU A 88 -13.83 -7.30 0.68
CA LEU A 88 -12.93 -6.15 0.79
C LEU A 88 -11.55 -6.58 0.31
N TYR A 89 -10.97 -5.85 -0.64
CA TYR A 89 -9.62 -6.12 -1.13
C TYR A 89 -9.03 -4.94 -1.89
N ASP A 90 -7.69 -4.93 -2.01
CA ASP A 90 -6.94 -3.95 -2.77
C ASP A 90 -6.58 -4.46 -4.16
N GLU A 91 -6.81 -3.63 -5.18
CA GLU A 91 -6.32 -3.83 -6.54
C GLU A 91 -5.04 -2.99 -6.74
N GLY A 92 -3.99 -3.58 -7.32
CA GLY A 92 -2.78 -2.85 -7.71
C GLY A 92 -2.00 -2.26 -6.53
N LEU A 93 -2.02 -2.92 -5.38
CA LEU A 93 -1.31 -2.48 -4.17
C LEU A 93 0.20 -2.30 -4.42
N SER A 94 0.67 -1.08 -4.27
CA SER A 94 2.07 -0.67 -4.38
C SER A 94 2.54 -0.03 -3.09
N VAL A 95 3.76 -0.35 -2.67
CA VAL A 95 4.38 0.18 -1.45
C VAL A 95 5.74 0.76 -1.79
N GLN A 96 6.02 1.96 -1.28
CA GLN A 96 7.32 2.62 -1.35
C GLN A 96 7.84 2.83 0.08
N VAL A 97 9.02 2.27 0.38
CA VAL A 97 9.63 2.36 1.72
C VAL A 97 10.74 3.42 1.73
N TYR A 98 10.73 4.27 2.74
CA TYR A 98 11.65 5.38 2.97
C TYR A 98 12.23 5.30 4.39
N GLY A 99 13.09 4.31 4.65
CA GLY A 99 13.60 4.04 5.99
C GLY A 99 12.49 3.61 6.95
N ASN A 100 12.19 4.41 7.96
CA ASN A 100 11.13 4.13 8.95
C ASN A 100 9.75 4.69 8.54
N ALA A 101 9.60 5.18 7.31
CA ALA A 101 8.33 5.59 6.74
C ALA A 101 8.04 4.83 5.46
N ALA A 102 6.77 4.65 5.13
CA ALA A 102 6.36 4.07 3.86
C ALA A 102 5.02 4.65 3.41
N VAL A 103 4.79 4.60 2.10
CA VAL A 103 3.53 4.97 1.47
C VAL A 103 3.00 3.76 0.72
N ALA A 104 1.79 3.35 1.06
CA ALA A 104 1.01 2.35 0.34
C ALA A 104 -0.04 3.04 -0.51
N THR A 105 -0.22 2.58 -1.74
CA THR A 105 -1.25 3.10 -2.65
C THR A 105 -1.91 1.95 -3.38
N GLY A 106 -3.19 2.11 -3.70
CA GLY A 106 -3.93 1.09 -4.43
C GLY A 106 -5.34 1.57 -4.77
N ILE A 107 -6.16 0.62 -5.17
CA ILE A 107 -7.60 0.81 -5.32
C ILE A 107 -8.27 -0.11 -4.31
N TYR A 108 -8.90 0.47 -3.30
CA TYR A 108 -9.81 -0.21 -2.39
C TYR A 108 -11.08 -0.60 -3.13
N ARG A 109 -11.49 -1.83 -2.98
CA ARG A 109 -12.71 -2.33 -3.56
C ARG A 109 -13.56 -3.03 -2.53
N GLU A 110 -14.78 -2.57 -2.40
CA GLU A 110 -15.78 -3.13 -1.52
C GLU A 110 -17.00 -3.55 -2.35
N THR A 111 -17.52 -4.73 -2.08
CA THR A 111 -18.81 -5.19 -2.58
C THR A 111 -19.65 -5.72 -1.44
N GLY A 112 -20.93 -5.46 -1.50
CA GLY A 112 -21.84 -5.89 -0.43
C GLY A 112 -23.30 -5.71 -0.79
N THR A 113 -24.14 -5.82 0.24
CA THR A 113 -25.57 -5.63 0.12
C THR A 113 -26.04 -4.69 1.21
N ASN A 114 -26.72 -3.60 0.82
CA ASN A 114 -27.33 -2.65 1.72
C ASN A 114 -28.84 -2.60 1.44
N LYS A 115 -29.67 -2.91 2.46
CA LYS A 115 -31.14 -2.95 2.34
C LYS A 115 -31.63 -3.75 1.13
N GLY A 116 -31.00 -4.91 0.86
CA GLY A 116 -31.34 -5.79 -0.25
C GLY A 116 -30.83 -5.34 -1.63
N ARG A 117 -30.12 -4.22 -1.73
CA ARG A 117 -29.50 -3.74 -2.97
C ARG A 117 -28.00 -4.00 -2.94
N ARG A 118 -27.47 -4.61 -3.99
CA ARG A 118 -26.03 -4.77 -4.16
C ARG A 118 -25.38 -3.40 -4.44
N TYR A 119 -24.20 -3.23 -3.88
CA TYR A 119 -23.35 -2.05 -4.13
C TYR A 119 -21.91 -2.47 -4.43
N THR A 120 -21.19 -1.59 -5.08
CA THR A 120 -19.75 -1.67 -5.29
C THR A 120 -19.16 -0.29 -5.05
N ILE A 121 -18.19 -0.19 -4.15
CA ILE A 121 -17.39 0.99 -3.93
C ILE A 121 -16.01 0.73 -4.51
N ARG A 122 -15.44 1.72 -5.20
CA ARG A 122 -14.06 1.76 -5.64
C ARG A 122 -13.49 3.11 -5.27
N SER A 123 -12.45 3.13 -4.48
CA SER A 123 -11.74 4.35 -4.14
C SER A 123 -10.23 4.16 -4.32
N ARG A 124 -9.54 5.23 -4.72
CA ARG A 124 -8.08 5.26 -4.70
C ARG A 124 -7.64 5.69 -3.31
N PHE A 125 -6.71 4.94 -2.73
CA PHE A 125 -6.20 5.28 -1.41
C PHE A 125 -4.70 5.60 -1.42
N THR A 126 -4.28 6.31 -0.38
CA THR A 126 -2.88 6.57 -0.03
C THR A 126 -2.76 6.48 1.47
N ASP A 127 -2.02 5.47 1.93
CA ASP A 127 -1.79 5.21 3.34
C ASP A 127 -0.33 5.46 3.70
N THR A 128 -0.13 6.13 4.82
CA THR A 128 1.20 6.42 5.35
C THR A 128 1.46 5.56 6.57
N TRP A 129 2.51 4.77 6.49
CA TRP A 129 2.98 3.88 7.54
C TRP A 129 4.26 4.40 8.18
N ILE A 130 4.39 4.24 9.48
CA ILE A 130 5.64 4.51 10.20
C ILE A 130 6.07 3.30 11.02
N LYS A 131 7.38 3.08 11.10
CA LYS A 131 7.99 2.01 11.90
C LYS A 131 8.40 2.57 13.26
N ARG A 132 7.83 2.05 14.34
CA ARG A 132 8.19 2.36 15.73
C ARG A 132 8.38 1.07 16.51
N ASN A 133 9.52 0.94 17.22
CA ASN A 133 9.82 -0.26 18.00
C ASN A 133 9.61 -1.56 17.20
N ASP A 134 10.14 -1.59 15.96
CA ASP A 134 10.03 -2.67 14.99
C ASP A 134 8.60 -3.03 14.50
N ALA A 135 7.60 -2.27 14.89
CA ALA A 135 6.23 -2.41 14.40
C ALA A 135 5.88 -1.30 13.41
N TRP A 136 5.23 -1.68 12.29
CA TRP A 136 4.63 -0.75 11.35
C TRP A 136 3.21 -0.41 11.77
N LEU A 137 2.90 0.89 11.85
CA LEU A 137 1.58 1.43 12.18
C LEU A 137 1.16 2.45 11.13
N CYS A 138 -0.08 2.39 10.68
CA CYS A 138 -0.66 3.41 9.81
C CYS A 138 -0.95 4.68 10.62
N VAL A 139 -0.46 5.82 10.15
CA VAL A 139 -0.62 7.15 10.80
C VAL A 139 -1.56 8.05 10.03
N ALA A 140 -1.71 7.82 8.72
CA ALA A 140 -2.65 8.57 7.90
C ALA A 140 -3.19 7.68 6.78
N SER A 141 -4.49 7.78 6.53
CA SER A 141 -5.17 7.18 5.39
C SER A 141 -6.03 8.24 4.70
N HIS A 142 -5.99 8.24 3.39
CA HIS A 142 -6.84 9.09 2.57
C HIS A 142 -7.35 8.30 1.38
N SER A 143 -8.65 8.37 1.14
CA SER A 143 -9.26 7.79 -0.05
C SER A 143 -10.08 8.79 -0.87
N THR A 144 -10.25 8.49 -2.15
CA THR A 144 -11.05 9.29 -3.09
C THR A 144 -11.86 8.35 -3.96
N LEU A 145 -13.16 8.59 -4.04
CA LEU A 145 -14.07 7.79 -4.85
C LEU A 145 -13.65 7.80 -6.32
N ILE A 146 -13.64 6.62 -6.94
CA ILE A 146 -13.48 6.47 -8.39
C ILE A 146 -14.88 6.40 -8.99
N PRO A 147 -15.32 7.40 -9.79
CA PRO A 147 -16.64 7.38 -10.41
C PRO A 147 -16.81 6.15 -11.30
N SER A 148 -17.97 5.50 -11.23
CA SER A 148 -18.39 4.52 -12.24
C SER A 148 -18.59 5.24 -13.57
N LYS A 149 -18.03 4.68 -14.64
CA LYS A 149 -18.28 5.14 -16.00
C LYS A 149 -19.67 4.75 -16.45
#